data_30dcfc4fc593f978b8618f0752d7be45
#
_entry.id   30dcfc4fc593f978b8618f0752d7be45
#
_cell.length_a   1.000
_cell.length_b   1.000
_cell.length_c   1.000
_cell.angle_alpha   90.00
_cell.angle_beta   90.00
_cell.angle_gamma   90.00
#
_symmetry.space_group_name_H-M   'P 1'
#
loop_
_entity.id
_entity.type
_entity.pdbx_description
1 polymer ?
#
loop_
_entity_poly.entity_id
_entity_poly.type
_entity_poly.pdbx_seq_one_letter_code
_entity_poly.pdbx_strand_id
1 'polypeptide(L)' 'MSKEKSTIGENIKKYRKKLGISQDVLSKKANLAFHTIAKIEVGATPNPTIETVKKIAKALEIGVDDLIK' A
#
# COMPACT_ATOMS: atom_id res chain seq x y z
N MET A 1 12.73 2.69 -21.20
CA MET A 1 12.21 2.90 -20.73
C MET A 1 12.15 3.51 -19.85
N SER A 2 11.96 3.85 -19.62
CA SER A 2 11.93 4.43 -18.71
C SER A 2 11.41 4.18 -17.62
N LYS A 3 11.66 4.40 -16.96
CA LYS A 3 11.09 4.08 -16.08
C LYS A 3 10.29 4.85 -15.41
N GLU A 4 9.45 4.60 -15.27
CA GLU A 4 8.49 5.35 -14.69
C GLU A 4 8.42 5.19 -13.23
N LYS A 5 7.79 6.12 -12.48
CA LYS A 5 7.57 5.97 -11.07
C LYS A 5 6.64 4.82 -10.81
N SER A 6 6.89 4.06 -9.74
CA SER A 6 5.95 3.04 -9.32
C SER A 6 4.68 3.68 -8.80
N THR A 7 3.56 3.01 -9.02
CA THR A 7 2.30 3.47 -8.44
C THR A 7 2.30 3.17 -6.95
N ILE A 8 1.39 3.83 -6.22
CA ILE A 8 1.28 3.58 -4.79
C ILE A 8 0.91 2.11 -4.53
N GLY A 9 0.07 1.53 -5.42
CA GLY A 9 -0.31 0.13 -5.28
C GLY A 9 0.89 -0.79 -5.40
N GLU A 10 1.75 -0.51 -6.36
CA GLU A 10 2.96 -1.31 -6.55
C GLU A 10 3.89 -1.19 -5.37
N ASN A 11 4.00 0.01 -4.80
CA ASN A 11 4.84 0.23 -3.65
C ASN A 11 4.32 -0.53 -2.43
N ILE A 12 3.01 -0.49 -2.20
CA ILE A 12 2.40 -1.23 -1.11
C ILE A 12 2.71 -2.72 -1.26
N LYS A 13 2.53 -3.24 -2.45
CA LYS A 13 2.78 -4.66 -2.71
C LYS A 13 4.23 -5.02 -2.45
N LYS A 14 5.14 -4.15 -2.87
CA LYS A 14 6.57 -4.38 -2.68
C LYS A 14 6.93 -4.48 -1.20
N TYR A 15 6.48 -3.51 -0.40
CA TYR A 15 6.81 -3.52 1.03
C TYR A 15 6.09 -4.62 1.77
N ARG A 16 4.85 -4.94 1.34
CA ARG A 16 4.11 -6.04 1.92
C ARG A 16 4.87 -7.36 1.73
N LYS A 17 5.36 -7.58 0.52
CA LYS A 17 6.11 -8.80 0.23
C LYS A 17 7.42 -8.86 0.98
N LYS A 18 8.05 -7.71 1.20
CA LYS A 18 9.27 -7.67 1.99
C LYS A 18 9.03 -8.13 3.42
N LEU A 19 7.85 -7.79 3.96
CA LEU A 19 7.48 -8.23 5.31
C LEU A 19 6.96 -9.66 5.33
N GLY A 20 6.70 -10.25 4.15
CA GLY A 20 6.18 -11.60 4.07
C GLY A 20 4.74 -11.72 4.55
N ILE A 21 3.93 -10.70 4.36
CA ILE A 21 2.54 -10.73 4.81
C ILE A 21 1.59 -10.68 3.63
N SER A 22 0.39 -11.21 3.84
CA SER A 22 -0.65 -11.23 2.81
C SER A 22 -1.41 -9.90 2.82
N GLN A 23 -2.25 -9.71 1.79
CA GLN A 23 -3.13 -8.55 1.76
C GLN A 23 -4.07 -8.55 2.96
N ASP A 24 -4.56 -9.73 3.33
CA ASP A 24 -5.47 -9.85 4.45
C ASP A 24 -4.79 -9.42 5.76
N VAL A 25 -3.57 -9.89 5.97
CA VAL A 25 -2.83 -9.53 7.17
C VAL A 25 -2.56 -8.03 7.19
N LEU A 26 -2.17 -7.47 6.04
CA LEU A 26 -1.93 -6.03 5.98
C LEU A 26 -3.20 -5.24 6.30
N SER A 27 -4.34 -5.66 5.76
CA SER A 27 -5.58 -4.94 6.00
C SER A 27 -5.91 -4.92 7.49
N LYS A 28 -5.69 -6.03 8.17
CA LYS A 28 -5.95 -6.09 9.61
C LYS A 28 -4.98 -5.22 10.40
N LYS A 29 -3.71 -5.24 10.03
CA LYS A 29 -2.71 -4.39 10.68
C LYS A 29 -3.02 -2.91 10.48
N ALA A 30 -3.51 -2.56 9.31
CA ALA A 30 -3.83 -1.17 8.98
C ALA A 30 -5.22 -0.77 9.45
N ASN A 31 -5.99 -1.72 9.97
CA ASN A 31 -7.37 -1.48 10.39
C ASN A 31 -8.22 -0.97 9.22
N LEU A 32 -8.06 -1.61 8.08
CA LEU A 32 -8.80 -1.28 6.86
C LEU A 32 -9.47 -2.54 6.33
N ALA A 33 -10.48 -2.33 5.48
CA ALA A 33 -11.14 -3.45 4.84
C ALA A 33 -10.18 -4.11 3.84
N PHE A 34 -10.31 -5.43 3.68
CA PHE A 34 -9.50 -6.16 2.71
C PHE A 34 -9.64 -5.55 1.31
N HIS A 35 -10.88 -5.22 0.93
CA HIS A 35 -11.12 -4.66 -0.41
C HIS A 35 -10.37 -3.36 -0.63
N THR A 36 -10.18 -2.58 0.42
CA THR A 36 -9.44 -1.32 0.30
C THR A 36 -8.02 -1.60 -0.15
N ILE A 37 -7.36 -2.56 0.49
CA ILE A 37 -5.99 -2.91 0.13
C ILE A 37 -5.94 -3.49 -1.28
N ALA A 38 -6.84 -4.42 -1.57
CA ALA A 38 -6.85 -5.10 -2.87
C ALA A 38 -7.05 -4.10 -4.01
N LYS A 39 -7.98 -3.18 -3.86
CA LYS A 39 -8.26 -2.20 -4.91
C LYS A 39 -7.09 -1.25 -5.15
N ILE A 40 -6.41 -0.86 -4.08
CA ILE A 40 -5.27 0.03 -4.22
C ILE A 40 -4.13 -0.70 -4.93
N GLU A 41 -3.89 -1.96 -4.56
CA GLU A 41 -2.77 -2.71 -5.17
C GLU A 41 -2.97 -2.96 -6.65
N VAL A 42 -4.20 -3.18 -7.10
CA VAL A 42 -4.43 -3.40 -8.52
C VAL A 42 -4.65 -2.11 -9.31
N GLY A 43 -4.61 -0.98 -8.64
CA GLY A 43 -4.76 0.31 -9.33
C GLY A 43 -6.18 0.76 -9.52
N ALA A 44 -7.16 0.03 -8.99
CA ALA A 44 -8.56 0.43 -9.11
C ALA A 44 -8.87 1.67 -8.27
N THR A 45 -8.07 1.90 -7.22
CA THR A 45 -8.15 3.11 -6.41
C THR A 45 -6.80 3.80 -6.48
N PRO A 46 -6.54 4.59 -7.53
CA PRO A 46 -5.21 5.16 -7.76
C PRO A 46 -4.85 6.28 -6.78
N ASN A 47 -5.85 6.91 -6.17
CA ASN A 47 -5.60 8.04 -5.27
C ASN A 47 -6.29 7.83 -3.94
N PRO A 48 -5.78 6.93 -3.09
CA PRO A 48 -6.37 6.74 -1.77
C PRO A 48 -6.19 8.00 -0.93
N THR A 49 -7.06 8.17 0.07
CA THR A 49 -6.95 9.35 0.93
C THR A 49 -5.65 9.29 1.72
N ILE A 50 -5.20 10.46 2.17
CA ILE A 50 -3.97 10.53 2.94
C ILE A 50 -4.11 9.73 4.25
N GLU A 51 -5.29 9.72 4.82
CA GLU A 51 -5.52 8.97 6.04
C GLU A 51 -5.32 7.46 5.79
N THR A 52 -5.83 6.96 4.67
CA THR A 52 -5.65 5.57 4.29
C THR A 52 -4.17 5.27 4.07
N VAL A 53 -3.48 6.17 3.37
CA VAL A 53 -2.05 6.01 3.10
C VAL A 53 -1.26 5.94 4.40
N LYS A 54 -1.59 6.81 5.35
CA LYS A 54 -0.91 6.83 6.64
C LYS A 54 -1.10 5.52 7.39
N LYS A 55 -2.31 4.97 7.37
CA LYS A 55 -2.58 3.72 8.04
C LYS A 55 -1.77 2.58 7.45
N ILE A 56 -1.69 2.55 6.12
CA ILE A 56 -0.95 1.51 5.43
C ILE A 56 0.55 1.64 5.72
N ALA A 57 1.08 2.87 5.65
CA ALA A 57 2.49 3.09 5.90
C ALA A 57 2.87 2.64 7.32
N LYS A 58 2.02 2.98 8.29
CA LYS A 58 2.28 2.58 9.66
C LYS A 58 2.27 1.07 9.81
N ALA A 59 1.32 0.41 9.15
CA ALA A 59 1.22 -1.05 9.22
C ALA A 59 2.43 -1.71 8.57
N LEU A 60 2.98 -1.09 7.53
CA LEU A 60 4.17 -1.59 6.84
C LEU A 60 5.46 -1.14 7.52
N GLU A 61 5.37 -0.30 8.54
CA GLU A 61 6.52 0.19 9.28
C GLU A 61 7.47 1.02 8.41
N ILE A 62 6.88 1.82 7.54
CA ILE A 62 7.63 2.71 6.65
C ILE A 62 7.01 4.10 6.71
N GLY A 63 7.69 5.06 6.11
CA GLY A 63 7.16 6.41 6.01
C GLY A 63 6.18 6.53 4.86
N VAL A 64 5.30 7.53 4.94
CA VAL A 64 4.36 7.79 3.85
C VAL A 64 5.11 8.08 2.56
N ASP A 65 6.22 8.81 2.64
CA ASP A 65 6.98 9.13 1.44
C ASP A 65 7.52 7.90 0.74
N ASP A 66 7.75 6.81 1.46
CA ASP A 66 8.19 5.57 0.83
C ASP A 66 7.10 4.99 -0.06
N LEU A 67 5.83 5.21 0.29
CA LEU A 67 4.73 4.70 -0.50
C LEU A 67 4.43 5.53 -1.74
N ILE A 68 4.69 6.81 -1.67
CA ILE A 68 4.28 7.72 -2.74
C ILE A 68 5.40 8.12 -3.68
N LYS A 69 6.57 7.56 -3.50
CA LYS A 69 7.70 7.87 -4.38
C LYS A 69 7.46 7.50 -5.81
#